data_b3a3204f4386e83ed3bf982b32c3fe8c
#
_entry.id   b3a3204f4386e83ed3bf982b32c3fe8c
#
_cell.length_a   1.000
_cell.length_b   1.000
_cell.length_c   1.000
_cell.angle_alpha   90.00
_cell.angle_beta   90.00
_cell.angle_gamma   90.00
#
_symmetry.space_group_name_H-M   'P 1'
#
loop_
_entity.id
_entity.type
_entity.pdbx_description
1 polymer ?
#
loop_
_entity_poly.entity_id
_entity_poly.type
_entity_poly.pdbx_seq_one_letter_code
_entity_poly.pdbx_strand_id
1 'polypeptide(L)'
;MTINRRDFLTFIGGISGAVLLGASPRDRQILKFSMPFMQPEEGSEAFAATSSKLSFKPTKGVMPLLTDMIDPSKQSQAYKNAEVIDNLVLPEGFVYDVIAAWGDPVGDSRFGYNNDYLSLVETSKNEGYLTVNFEYISSIPWEQSFSQVIGKSLPFTEVADQLKAMGSKDIDAWSLADSNPLKDKIKLISKEALIDLGIGVISVKRNDDGKWERTNSKADRRITGISGLEDGRFLKSTGAAVEIFRKVKGLGYTDKLGDRIIGTFNNCAGGTTPWGTVFSAEENYQYFVPEEVMPDGTSFNPSKRKFTKDDGELVGVANVFGLAANKYGWMVEIDPANPNDFGTKHTWLGRYRHEAVGIRAEAGKPLVFYSGCDRRGGHLYKFVSKGVVTDPKDKANSKLLESGMLYAAKFNADGTGSWIALNPLTPINPHKIDVLAGRMLPLPKRPEGGIFNATKEEEIAEFRSKFKTLGDLYVGSDREKQGAILIDAHYAANAVGATCTARPEDTEVLLMPVMVAQIYASLGVKMARRTNMAGSCV
;
A
#
# COMPACT_ATOMS: atom_id res chain seq x y z
N MET A 1 -30.02 -7.87 16.55
CA MET A 1 -29.21 -8.62 17.54
C MET A 1 -27.85 -7.96 17.58
N THR A 2 -27.52 -7.25 18.64
CA THR A 2 -26.20 -6.61 18.79
C THR A 2 -25.23 -7.65 19.28
N ILE A 3 -24.33 -8.08 18.41
CA ILE A 3 -23.21 -8.95 18.82
C ILE A 3 -22.20 -8.06 19.56
N ASN A 4 -21.89 -8.39 20.81
CA ASN A 4 -20.91 -7.63 21.56
C ASN A 4 -19.47 -7.96 21.06
N ARG A 5 -18.52 -7.08 21.36
CA ARG A 5 -17.13 -7.18 20.90
C ARG A 5 -16.44 -8.48 21.31
N ARG A 6 -16.82 -9.07 22.42
CA ARG A 6 -16.27 -10.32 22.95
C ARG A 6 -16.77 -11.52 22.14
N ASP A 7 -18.07 -11.55 21.80
CA ASP A 7 -18.67 -12.61 20.99
C ASP A 7 -18.14 -12.57 19.56
N PHE A 8 -17.86 -11.38 19.02
CA PHE A 8 -17.24 -11.18 17.72
C PHE A 8 -15.79 -11.72 17.69
N LEU A 9 -14.99 -11.41 18.71
CA LEU A 9 -13.61 -11.92 18.82
C LEU A 9 -13.56 -13.43 19.05
N THR A 10 -14.51 -13.99 19.80
CA THR A 10 -14.65 -15.44 19.98
C THR A 10 -15.03 -16.14 18.67
N PHE A 11 -15.89 -15.52 17.87
CA PHE A 11 -16.28 -16.00 16.55
C PHE A 11 -15.07 -16.03 15.57
N ILE A 12 -14.26 -14.99 15.53
CA ILE A 12 -13.05 -14.94 14.70
C ILE A 12 -11.98 -15.92 15.19
N GLY A 13 -11.73 -16.00 16.49
CA GLY A 13 -10.78 -16.94 17.09
C GLY A 13 -11.16 -18.41 16.89
N GLY A 14 -12.46 -18.71 16.88
CA GLY A 14 -13.00 -20.05 16.67
C GLY A 14 -12.81 -20.58 15.23
N ILE A 15 -12.68 -19.69 14.24
CA ILE A 15 -12.48 -20.08 12.83
C ILE A 15 -10.99 -20.38 12.54
N SER A 16 -10.08 -19.76 13.26
CA SER A 16 -8.63 -19.93 13.07
C SER A 16 -8.05 -21.12 13.81
N GLY A 17 -8.75 -21.67 14.76
CA GLY A 17 -8.32 -22.78 15.60
C GLY A 17 -9.48 -23.65 16.01
N ALA A 18 -10.08 -24.37 15.06
CA ALA A 18 -11.01 -25.45 15.39
C ALA A 18 -10.26 -26.60 16.04
N VAL A 19 -9.77 -26.36 17.22
CA VAL A 19 -9.44 -27.42 18.16
C VAL A 19 -10.43 -27.33 19.31
N LEU A 20 -11.35 -28.23 19.25
CA LEU A 20 -12.22 -28.63 20.31
C LEU A 20 -11.46 -28.82 21.63
N LEU A 21 -11.69 -27.93 22.57
CA LEU A 21 -11.59 -28.33 23.98
C LEU A 21 -12.61 -27.50 24.79
N GLY A 22 -13.66 -28.15 25.21
CA GLY A 22 -14.44 -27.73 26.36
C GLY A 22 -15.60 -26.72 26.16
N ALA A 23 -16.25 -26.72 25.00
CA ALA A 23 -17.50 -25.99 24.84
C ALA A 23 -18.65 -26.66 25.62
N SER A 24 -19.39 -25.87 26.40
CA SER A 24 -20.56 -26.34 27.12
C SER A 24 -21.68 -26.79 26.17
N PRO A 25 -22.65 -27.62 26.61
CA PRO A 25 -23.77 -28.03 25.78
C PRO A 25 -24.61 -26.85 25.19
N ARG A 26 -24.59 -25.70 25.82
CA ARG A 26 -25.25 -24.48 25.35
C ARG A 26 -24.55 -23.87 24.13
N ASP A 27 -23.23 -23.86 24.13
CA ASP A 27 -22.44 -23.30 23.03
C ASP A 27 -22.57 -24.16 21.77
N ARG A 28 -22.75 -25.46 21.90
CA ARG A 28 -23.01 -26.39 20.78
C ARG A 28 -24.37 -26.14 20.11
N GLN A 29 -25.41 -25.71 20.87
CA GLN A 29 -26.70 -25.36 20.30
C GLN A 29 -26.66 -24.04 19.50
N ILE A 30 -25.91 -23.05 19.98
CA ILE A 30 -25.73 -21.78 19.26
C ILE A 30 -24.99 -21.99 17.96
N LEU A 31 -23.94 -22.83 17.95
CA LEU A 31 -23.21 -23.18 16.73
C LEU A 31 -24.06 -23.96 15.70
N LYS A 32 -24.95 -24.85 16.16
CA LYS A 32 -25.90 -25.57 15.28
C LYS A 32 -26.96 -24.67 14.68
N PHE A 33 -27.41 -23.64 15.40
CA PHE A 33 -28.45 -22.72 14.90
C PHE A 33 -27.91 -21.64 13.96
N SER A 34 -26.60 -21.35 14.02
CA SER A 34 -25.96 -20.29 13.22
C SER A 34 -25.43 -20.74 11.87
N MET A 35 -25.46 -22.04 11.55
CA MET A 35 -24.95 -22.56 10.28
C MET A 35 -25.85 -23.66 9.68
N PRO A 36 -26.98 -23.31 9.06
CA PRO A 36 -27.85 -24.29 8.41
C PRO A 36 -27.28 -24.87 7.10
N PHE A 37 -26.07 -24.50 6.68
CA PHE A 37 -25.49 -24.87 5.38
C PHE A 37 -24.21 -25.74 5.44
N MET A 38 -23.83 -26.23 6.62
CA MET A 38 -22.71 -27.18 6.71
C MET A 38 -23.21 -28.53 7.22
N GLN A 39 -23.85 -29.32 6.38
CA GLN A 39 -23.75 -30.75 6.46
C GLN A 39 -22.44 -31.18 5.78
N PRO A 40 -21.56 -31.95 6.42
CA PRO A 40 -20.38 -32.49 5.74
C PRO A 40 -20.90 -33.48 4.68
N GLU A 41 -20.64 -33.13 3.39
CA GLU A 41 -20.72 -34.20 2.38
C GLU A 41 -19.67 -35.27 2.71
N GLU A 42 -20.05 -36.53 2.58
CA GLU A 42 -19.15 -37.67 2.66
C GLU A 42 -18.01 -37.47 1.65
N GLY A 43 -16.86 -37.05 2.10
CA GLY A 43 -15.71 -36.67 1.31
C GLY A 43 -14.76 -35.70 2.02
N SER A 44 -15.17 -35.17 3.19
CA SER A 44 -14.34 -34.22 3.95
C SER A 44 -13.19 -34.89 4.73
N GLU A 45 -13.18 -36.22 4.82
CA GLU A 45 -12.06 -36.95 5.46
C GLU A 45 -10.74 -36.84 4.69
N ALA A 46 -10.78 -36.63 3.36
CA ALA A 46 -9.58 -36.45 2.57
C ALA A 46 -8.87 -35.10 2.83
N PHE A 47 -9.60 -34.07 3.29
CA PHE A 47 -9.01 -32.77 3.60
C PHE A 47 -8.44 -32.69 5.03
N ALA A 48 -8.96 -33.47 5.95
CA ALA A 48 -8.42 -33.57 7.31
C ALA A 48 -7.17 -34.46 7.39
N ALA A 49 -7.00 -35.41 6.45
CA ALA A 49 -5.85 -36.31 6.41
C ALA A 49 -4.58 -35.70 5.80
N THR A 50 -4.68 -34.53 5.15
CA THR A 50 -3.54 -33.76 4.67
C THR A 50 -3.24 -32.53 5.52
N SER A 51 -3.49 -32.56 6.83
CA SER A 51 -2.73 -31.70 7.72
C SER A 51 -1.28 -32.12 7.58
N SER A 52 -0.56 -31.50 6.66
CA SER A 52 0.88 -31.64 6.56
C SER A 52 1.41 -31.44 7.98
N LYS A 53 2.01 -32.48 8.57
CA LYS A 53 2.79 -32.29 9.79
C LYS A 53 3.75 -31.19 9.45
N LEU A 54 3.64 -30.05 10.16
CA LEU A 54 4.60 -28.98 10.01
C LEU A 54 5.98 -29.62 10.11
N SER A 55 6.86 -29.33 9.16
CA SER A 55 8.22 -29.87 9.12
C SER A 55 9.10 -29.34 10.26
N PHE A 56 8.54 -28.47 11.11
CA PHE A 56 9.24 -27.82 12.23
C PHE A 56 8.32 -27.70 13.45
N LYS A 57 8.90 -27.58 14.64
CA LYS A 57 8.18 -27.21 15.86
C LYS A 57 7.99 -25.70 15.88
N PRO A 58 6.78 -25.18 16.16
CA PRO A 58 6.58 -23.74 16.32
C PRO A 58 7.48 -23.15 17.41
N THR A 59 8.01 -21.96 17.18
CA THR A 59 8.72 -21.20 18.22
C THR A 59 7.72 -20.69 19.25
N LYS A 60 8.17 -20.56 20.50
CA LYS A 60 7.42 -19.82 21.50
C LYS A 60 7.61 -18.33 21.27
N GLY A 61 6.53 -17.57 21.34
CA GLY A 61 6.60 -16.11 21.34
C GLY A 61 7.37 -15.60 22.58
N VAL A 62 7.88 -14.37 22.45
CA VAL A 62 8.61 -13.68 23.54
C VAL A 62 7.71 -13.46 24.75
N MET A 63 6.43 -13.18 24.51
CA MET A 63 5.42 -13.00 25.55
C MET A 63 4.60 -14.29 25.72
N PRO A 64 4.39 -14.76 26.96
CA PRO A 64 3.52 -15.89 27.23
C PRO A 64 2.10 -15.63 26.74
N LEU A 65 1.57 -16.52 25.91
CA LEU A 65 0.21 -16.44 25.37
C LEU A 65 -0.75 -17.31 26.20
N LEU A 66 -2.04 -17.00 26.15
CA LEU A 66 -3.10 -17.86 26.73
C LEU A 66 -3.06 -19.28 26.16
N THR A 67 -2.64 -19.42 24.91
CA THR A 67 -2.46 -20.70 24.21
C THR A 67 -1.30 -21.54 24.76
N ASP A 68 -0.38 -20.93 25.54
CA ASP A 68 0.72 -21.65 26.21
C ASP A 68 0.23 -22.39 27.48
N MET A 69 -1.08 -22.41 27.70
CA MET A 69 -1.75 -23.11 28.83
C MET A 69 -1.25 -22.64 30.22
N ILE A 70 -0.83 -21.37 30.31
CA ILE A 70 -0.45 -20.76 31.58
C ILE A 70 -1.73 -20.47 32.38
N ASP A 71 -1.75 -20.92 33.62
CA ASP A 71 -2.82 -20.60 34.54
C ASP A 71 -3.04 -19.08 34.61
N PRO A 72 -4.29 -18.57 34.41
CA PRO A 72 -4.58 -17.15 34.41
C PRO A 72 -4.08 -16.40 35.65
N SER A 73 -4.06 -17.08 36.81
CA SER A 73 -3.53 -16.50 38.05
C SER A 73 -2.02 -16.26 38.03
N LYS A 74 -1.28 -16.98 37.18
CA LYS A 74 0.18 -16.89 37.02
C LYS A 74 0.62 -16.04 35.82
N GLN A 75 -0.33 -15.66 34.95
CA GLN A 75 -0.03 -14.97 33.72
C GLN A 75 0.65 -13.60 33.94
N SER A 76 0.19 -12.83 34.92
CA SER A 76 0.81 -11.56 35.28
C SER A 76 2.28 -11.70 35.70
N GLN A 77 2.59 -12.78 36.43
CA GLN A 77 3.96 -13.04 36.85
C GLN A 77 4.81 -13.57 35.67
N ALA A 78 4.23 -14.36 34.78
CA ALA A 78 4.90 -14.81 33.56
C ALA A 78 5.29 -13.63 32.66
N TYR A 79 4.40 -12.66 32.49
CA TYR A 79 4.70 -11.42 31.73
C TYR A 79 5.81 -10.57 32.38
N LYS A 80 5.82 -10.45 33.71
CA LYS A 80 6.88 -9.72 34.42
C LYS A 80 8.25 -10.38 34.28
N ASN A 81 8.29 -11.69 34.14
CA ASN A 81 9.51 -12.49 34.02
C ASN A 81 9.87 -12.82 32.56
N ALA A 82 9.09 -12.32 31.59
CA ALA A 82 9.42 -12.53 30.18
C ALA A 82 10.68 -11.74 29.82
N GLU A 83 11.66 -12.45 29.28
CA GLU A 83 12.89 -11.85 28.77
C GLU A 83 12.65 -11.40 27.32
N VAL A 84 12.94 -10.13 27.03
CA VAL A 84 12.92 -9.60 25.68
C VAL A 84 14.25 -9.99 25.02
N ILE A 85 14.15 -10.87 24.02
CA ILE A 85 15.31 -11.28 23.22
C ILE A 85 15.37 -10.37 22.00
N ASP A 86 16.40 -9.50 21.94
CA ASP A 86 16.67 -8.66 20.77
C ASP A 86 17.43 -9.46 19.71
N ASN A 87 16.73 -10.47 19.14
CA ASN A 87 17.25 -11.34 18.09
C ASN A 87 16.11 -12.05 17.37
N LEU A 88 16.39 -12.53 16.16
CA LEU A 88 15.46 -13.39 15.42
C LEU A 88 15.41 -14.79 16.02
N VAL A 89 14.25 -15.19 16.52
CA VAL A 89 14.01 -16.53 17.09
C VAL A 89 13.45 -17.45 16.01
N LEU A 90 14.17 -18.52 15.74
CA LEU A 90 13.84 -19.51 14.70
C LEU A 90 13.45 -20.87 15.29
N PRO A 91 12.65 -21.69 14.57
CA PRO A 91 12.44 -23.08 14.91
C PRO A 91 13.75 -23.87 14.91
N GLU A 92 13.80 -24.93 15.72
CA GLU A 92 14.94 -25.84 15.77
C GLU A 92 15.29 -26.40 14.36
N GLY A 93 16.56 -26.31 13.98
CA GLY A 93 17.06 -26.74 12.68
C GLY A 93 16.99 -25.68 11.56
N PHE A 94 16.47 -24.50 11.85
CA PHE A 94 16.52 -23.33 10.94
C PHE A 94 17.64 -22.37 11.32
N VAL A 95 18.22 -21.74 10.31
CA VAL A 95 19.23 -20.70 10.44
C VAL A 95 18.83 -19.51 9.56
N TYR A 96 19.39 -18.34 9.82
CA TYR A 96 19.22 -17.18 8.95
C TYR A 96 20.56 -16.57 8.59
N ASP A 97 20.56 -15.90 7.44
CA ASP A 97 21.70 -15.13 6.95
C ASP A 97 21.26 -13.72 6.58
N VAL A 98 22.07 -12.73 6.92
CA VAL A 98 21.85 -11.35 6.51
C VAL A 98 22.34 -11.19 5.08
N ILE A 99 21.44 -10.83 4.14
CA ILE A 99 21.78 -10.57 2.74
C ILE A 99 22.24 -9.12 2.56
N ALA A 100 21.58 -8.18 3.19
CA ALA A 100 21.92 -6.76 3.16
C ALA A 100 21.41 -6.05 4.41
N ALA A 101 22.07 -4.97 4.80
CA ALA A 101 21.72 -4.13 5.92
C ALA A 101 21.70 -2.66 5.49
N TRP A 102 20.96 -1.82 6.21
CA TRP A 102 20.95 -0.38 5.99
C TRP A 102 22.37 0.19 5.95
N GLY A 103 22.66 0.96 4.91
CA GLY A 103 23.98 1.54 4.67
C GLY A 103 24.89 0.73 3.76
N ASP A 104 24.62 -0.55 3.51
CA ASP A 104 25.41 -1.36 2.57
C ASP A 104 25.37 -0.75 1.16
N PRO A 105 26.48 -0.78 0.38
CA PRO A 105 26.51 -0.27 -0.98
C PRO A 105 25.53 -1.00 -1.90
N VAL A 106 24.75 -0.27 -2.70
CA VAL A 106 23.86 -0.79 -3.75
C VAL A 106 23.99 0.11 -4.97
N GLY A 107 24.68 -0.37 -6.02
CA GLY A 107 25.01 0.44 -7.18
C GLY A 107 25.83 1.68 -6.78
N ASP A 108 25.33 2.86 -7.12
CA ASP A 108 25.93 4.15 -6.75
C ASP A 108 25.30 4.78 -5.51
N SER A 109 24.53 4.02 -4.75
CA SER A 109 23.82 4.46 -3.53
C SER A 109 24.01 3.42 -2.42
N ARG A 110 23.07 3.36 -1.48
CA ARG A 110 23.11 2.45 -0.33
C ARG A 110 21.79 1.71 -0.15
N PHE A 111 21.83 0.55 0.51
CA PHE A 111 20.64 -0.17 0.97
C PHE A 111 19.89 0.73 1.95
N GLY A 112 18.58 0.86 1.75
CA GLY A 112 17.75 1.84 2.43
C GLY A 112 17.34 1.43 3.85
N TYR A 113 16.50 2.26 4.42
CA TYR A 113 16.00 2.12 5.78
C TYR A 113 14.57 1.59 5.80
N ASN A 114 14.23 0.78 6.81
CA ASN A 114 12.89 0.29 7.07
C ASN A 114 12.30 -0.54 5.91
N ASN A 115 12.81 -1.75 5.77
CA ASN A 115 12.41 -2.68 4.71
C ASN A 115 10.94 -3.10 4.91
N ASP A 116 10.19 -3.15 3.82
CA ASP A 116 8.86 -3.69 3.75
C ASP A 116 8.78 -4.83 2.72
N TYR A 117 8.04 -4.68 1.63
CA TYR A 117 7.85 -5.74 0.65
C TYR A 117 9.16 -6.24 0.03
N LEU A 118 9.28 -7.56 -0.05
CA LEU A 118 10.41 -8.27 -0.64
C LEU A 118 9.91 -9.13 -1.80
N SER A 119 10.56 -9.02 -2.96
CA SER A 119 10.26 -9.84 -4.13
C SER A 119 11.53 -10.47 -4.69
N LEU A 120 11.58 -11.80 -4.74
CA LEU A 120 12.63 -12.53 -5.43
C LEU A 120 12.14 -12.96 -6.82
N VAL A 121 12.72 -12.37 -7.86
CA VAL A 121 12.52 -12.79 -9.24
C VAL A 121 13.67 -13.71 -9.65
N GLU A 122 13.42 -15.02 -9.66
CA GLU A 122 14.39 -16.01 -10.04
C GLU A 122 14.63 -16.00 -11.56
N THR A 123 15.90 -15.90 -11.97
CA THR A 123 16.34 -16.02 -13.37
C THR A 123 16.81 -17.43 -13.69
N SER A 124 17.24 -18.15 -12.66
CA SER A 124 17.57 -19.58 -12.69
C SER A 124 17.32 -20.18 -11.31
N LYS A 125 17.49 -21.48 -11.15
CA LYS A 125 17.32 -22.17 -9.85
C LYS A 125 18.17 -21.55 -8.72
N ASN A 126 19.31 -20.95 -9.06
CA ASN A 126 20.29 -20.47 -8.08
C ASN A 126 20.65 -18.99 -8.28
N GLU A 127 19.94 -18.25 -9.11
CA GLU A 127 20.21 -16.83 -9.38
C GLU A 127 18.91 -16.04 -9.50
N GLY A 128 18.91 -14.80 -9.05
CA GLY A 128 17.75 -13.94 -9.13
C GLY A 128 18.06 -12.50 -8.76
N TYR A 129 17.01 -11.71 -8.81
CA TYR A 129 17.00 -10.33 -8.33
C TYR A 129 16.06 -10.22 -7.13
N LEU A 130 16.59 -9.74 -6.02
CA LEU A 130 15.80 -9.38 -4.86
C LEU A 130 15.47 -7.89 -4.95
N THR A 131 14.18 -7.57 -5.05
CA THR A 131 13.66 -6.21 -4.98
C THR A 131 13.14 -5.96 -3.57
N VAL A 132 13.51 -4.82 -2.99
CA VAL A 132 13.19 -4.44 -1.61
C VAL A 132 12.57 -3.05 -1.60
N ASN A 133 11.42 -2.91 -0.95
CA ASN A 133 10.81 -1.62 -0.66
C ASN A 133 11.42 -1.03 0.62
N PHE A 134 11.58 0.31 0.66
CA PHE A 134 12.02 1.08 1.82
C PHE A 134 10.96 2.14 2.09
N GLU A 135 10.22 1.98 3.19
CA GLU A 135 8.91 2.59 3.36
C GLU A 135 8.97 3.99 3.99
N TYR A 136 9.38 4.12 5.26
CA TYR A 136 9.33 5.39 5.98
C TYR A 136 10.54 5.58 6.90
N ILE A 137 10.70 6.78 7.44
CA ILE A 137 11.78 7.11 8.38
C ILE A 137 11.21 7.19 9.80
N SER A 138 11.53 6.21 10.63
CA SER A 138 11.35 6.30 12.08
C SER A 138 12.31 7.34 12.64
N SER A 139 11.80 8.49 13.05
CA SER A 139 12.57 9.70 13.30
C SER A 139 13.70 9.49 14.32
N ILE A 140 13.35 9.02 15.53
CA ILE A 140 14.33 8.86 16.64
C ILE A 140 15.40 7.81 16.32
N PRO A 141 15.06 6.55 15.95
CA PRO A 141 16.08 5.54 15.69
C PRO A 141 16.99 5.93 14.51
N TRP A 142 16.42 6.50 13.45
CA TRP A 142 17.19 6.94 12.28
C TRP A 142 18.16 8.07 12.63
N GLU A 143 17.69 9.10 13.35
CA GLU A 143 18.52 10.23 13.80
C GLU A 143 19.69 9.76 14.68
N GLN A 144 19.40 8.89 15.65
CA GLN A 144 20.41 8.43 16.63
C GLN A 144 21.47 7.53 16.01
N SER A 145 21.12 6.72 15.01
CA SER A 145 22.03 5.75 14.39
C SER A 145 22.64 6.23 13.06
N PHE A 146 22.10 7.29 12.45
CA PHE A 146 22.50 7.74 11.11
C PHE A 146 24.01 7.99 10.98
N SER A 147 24.60 8.74 11.91
CA SER A 147 26.03 9.06 11.83
C SER A 147 26.91 7.82 12.01
N GLN A 148 26.47 6.87 12.83
CA GLN A 148 27.21 5.62 13.07
C GLN A 148 27.14 4.69 11.85
N VAL A 149 25.97 4.58 11.22
CA VAL A 149 25.75 3.66 10.08
C VAL A 149 26.27 4.26 8.77
N ILE A 150 25.96 5.54 8.53
CA ILE A 150 26.25 6.20 7.23
C ILE A 150 27.58 6.94 7.24
N GLY A 151 28.14 7.20 8.41
CA GLY A 151 29.42 7.92 8.53
C GLY A 151 29.33 9.42 8.26
N LYS A 152 28.12 10.00 8.25
CA LYS A 152 27.87 11.44 8.04
C LYS A 152 27.08 12.01 9.20
N SER A 153 27.31 13.29 9.53
CA SER A 153 26.49 14.02 10.50
C SER A 153 25.44 14.86 9.79
N LEU A 154 24.24 14.91 10.33
CA LEU A 154 23.14 15.74 9.85
C LEU A 154 22.77 16.79 10.92
N PRO A 155 22.29 17.98 10.52
CA PRO A 155 22.03 19.11 11.42
C PRO A 155 20.68 18.97 12.18
N PHE A 156 20.44 17.82 12.81
CA PHE A 156 19.18 17.54 13.50
C PHE A 156 18.94 18.47 14.68
N THR A 157 19.96 18.66 15.52
CA THR A 157 19.89 19.51 16.71
C THR A 157 19.64 20.96 16.33
N GLU A 158 20.39 21.47 15.34
CA GLU A 158 20.25 22.86 14.90
C GLU A 158 18.88 23.15 14.30
N VAL A 159 18.30 22.19 13.56
CA VAL A 159 16.93 22.32 13.02
C VAL A 159 15.91 22.27 14.17
N ALA A 160 16.06 21.34 15.10
CA ALA A 160 15.18 21.23 16.26
C ALA A 160 15.20 22.50 17.13
N ASP A 161 16.37 23.04 17.41
CA ASP A 161 16.52 24.26 18.22
C ASP A 161 15.91 25.48 17.54
N GLN A 162 16.07 25.60 16.20
CA GLN A 162 15.46 26.69 15.45
C GLN A 162 13.94 26.57 15.42
N LEU A 163 13.36 25.39 15.18
CA LEU A 163 11.92 25.16 15.25
C LEU A 163 11.37 25.48 16.64
N LYS A 164 12.05 25.05 17.69
CA LYS A 164 11.69 25.35 19.08
C LYS A 164 11.73 26.85 19.37
N ALA A 165 12.77 27.57 18.89
CA ALA A 165 12.87 29.01 19.02
C ALA A 165 11.73 29.77 18.31
N MET A 166 11.20 29.19 17.22
CA MET A 166 10.03 29.70 16.51
C MET A 166 8.70 29.31 17.18
N GLY A 167 8.72 28.50 18.25
CA GLY A 167 7.52 27.99 18.90
C GLY A 167 6.71 27.03 18.04
N SER A 168 7.35 26.36 17.06
CA SER A 168 6.70 25.45 16.11
C SER A 168 7.41 24.10 16.04
N LYS A 169 6.67 23.07 15.64
CA LYS A 169 7.20 21.75 15.26
C LYS A 169 7.34 21.61 13.74
N ASP A 170 6.74 22.50 12.98
CA ASP A 170 6.69 22.44 11.51
C ASP A 170 7.16 23.75 10.87
N ILE A 171 7.63 23.66 9.62
CA ILE A 171 8.03 24.79 8.82
C ILE A 171 7.78 24.54 7.34
N ASP A 172 7.29 25.57 6.63
CA ASP A 172 7.22 25.58 5.18
C ASP A 172 8.59 25.95 4.59
N ALA A 173 9.44 24.93 4.46
CA ALA A 173 10.79 25.10 3.93
C ALA A 173 10.78 25.43 2.42
N TRP A 174 9.71 25.09 1.68
CA TRP A 174 9.51 25.49 0.29
C TRP A 174 9.49 27.00 0.10
N SER A 175 8.78 27.70 0.98
CA SER A 175 8.61 29.16 0.91
C SER A 175 9.78 29.97 1.49
N LEU A 176 10.75 29.33 2.15
CA LEU A 176 11.93 30.03 2.60
C LEU A 176 12.78 30.53 1.42
N ALA A 177 13.40 31.70 1.59
CA ALA A 177 14.37 32.22 0.61
C ALA A 177 15.54 31.22 0.42
N ASP A 178 16.08 31.13 -0.78
CA ASP A 178 17.21 30.22 -1.05
C ASP A 178 18.47 30.55 -0.26
N SER A 179 18.61 31.81 0.16
CA SER A 179 19.70 32.27 1.04
C SER A 179 19.49 31.93 2.53
N ASN A 180 18.38 31.31 2.92
CA ASN A 180 18.08 31.03 4.31
C ASN A 180 18.83 29.76 4.77
N PRO A 181 19.74 29.84 5.76
CA PRO A 181 20.52 28.68 6.22
C PRO A 181 19.68 27.53 6.77
N LEU A 182 18.48 27.79 7.30
CA LEU A 182 17.56 26.76 7.76
C LEU A 182 17.02 25.91 6.60
N LYS A 183 16.77 26.52 5.44
CA LYS A 183 16.37 25.82 4.22
C LYS A 183 17.42 24.79 3.81
N ASP A 184 18.70 25.16 3.81
CA ASP A 184 19.79 24.26 3.44
C ASP A 184 19.92 23.09 4.43
N LYS A 185 19.77 23.35 5.73
CA LYS A 185 19.79 22.30 6.75
C LYS A 185 18.64 21.31 6.60
N ILE A 186 17.43 21.81 6.38
CA ILE A 186 16.25 20.97 6.13
C ILE A 186 16.42 20.19 4.82
N LYS A 187 16.95 20.84 3.77
CA LYS A 187 17.22 20.19 2.48
C LYS A 187 18.21 19.03 2.63
N LEU A 188 19.24 19.19 3.46
CA LEU A 188 20.22 18.14 3.72
C LEU A 188 19.59 16.93 4.44
N ILE A 189 18.81 17.15 5.51
CA ILE A 189 18.09 16.08 6.23
C ILE A 189 17.09 15.39 5.28
N SER A 190 16.27 16.17 4.58
CA SER A 190 15.25 15.65 3.66
C SER A 190 15.86 14.86 2.50
N LYS A 191 17.00 15.29 1.98
CA LYS A 191 17.74 14.57 0.92
C LYS A 191 18.19 13.20 1.40
N GLU A 192 18.86 13.12 2.56
CA GLU A 192 19.35 11.86 3.10
C GLU A 192 18.20 10.92 3.48
N ALA A 193 17.10 11.45 4.03
CA ALA A 193 15.87 10.68 4.28
C ALA A 193 15.30 10.08 3.00
N LEU A 194 15.16 10.87 1.94
CA LEU A 194 14.64 10.39 0.66
C LEU A 194 15.60 9.46 -0.08
N ILE A 195 16.93 9.52 0.18
CA ILE A 195 17.89 8.54 -0.31
C ILE A 195 17.66 7.17 0.36
N ASP A 196 17.32 7.15 1.65
CA ASP A 196 17.05 5.91 2.37
C ASP A 196 15.71 5.25 2.02
N LEU A 197 14.82 5.95 1.33
CA LEU A 197 13.49 5.49 0.92
C LEU A 197 13.45 5.02 -0.55
N GLY A 198 12.32 4.44 -0.95
CA GLY A 198 12.06 4.00 -2.31
C GLY A 198 12.30 2.51 -2.50
N ILE A 199 13.00 2.12 -3.59
CA ILE A 199 13.15 0.74 -4.00
C ILE A 199 14.62 0.40 -4.21
N GLY A 200 15.02 -0.80 -3.78
CA GLY A 200 16.31 -1.40 -4.06
C GLY A 200 16.18 -2.62 -4.95
N VAL A 201 17.10 -2.78 -5.89
CA VAL A 201 17.27 -4.01 -6.67
C VAL A 201 18.67 -4.52 -6.41
N ILE A 202 18.79 -5.74 -5.90
CA ILE A 202 20.07 -6.41 -5.67
C ILE A 202 20.08 -7.79 -6.35
N SER A 203 21.18 -8.11 -6.98
CA SER A 203 21.40 -9.41 -7.57
C SER A 203 21.90 -10.40 -6.53
N VAL A 204 21.33 -11.60 -6.54
CA VAL A 204 21.64 -12.66 -5.58
C VAL A 204 21.91 -13.98 -6.27
N LYS A 205 22.75 -14.78 -5.64
CA LYS A 205 23.08 -16.15 -6.07
C LYS A 205 23.04 -17.09 -4.89
N ARG A 206 22.53 -18.28 -5.10
CA ARG A 206 22.56 -19.36 -4.12
C ARG A 206 23.84 -20.18 -4.31
N ASN A 207 24.62 -20.29 -3.25
CA ASN A 207 25.85 -21.10 -3.26
C ASN A 207 25.55 -22.60 -3.03
N ASP A 208 26.61 -23.43 -3.03
CA ASP A 208 26.49 -24.88 -2.92
C ASP A 208 25.96 -25.34 -1.54
N ASP A 209 26.15 -24.51 -0.51
CA ASP A 209 25.60 -24.74 0.85
C ASP A 209 24.11 -24.33 0.96
N GLY A 210 23.55 -23.80 -0.12
CA GLY A 210 22.16 -23.35 -0.19
C GLY A 210 21.91 -21.95 0.33
N LYS A 211 22.95 -21.19 0.65
CA LYS A 211 22.89 -19.83 1.16
C LYS A 211 22.80 -18.81 0.03
N TRP A 212 21.94 -17.81 0.17
CA TRP A 212 21.84 -16.71 -0.77
C TRP A 212 22.85 -15.60 -0.44
N GLU A 213 23.59 -15.17 -1.44
CA GLU A 213 24.63 -14.15 -1.34
C GLU A 213 24.47 -13.10 -2.43
N ARG A 214 24.85 -11.84 -2.13
CA ARG A 214 24.85 -10.77 -3.15
C ARG A 214 25.96 -10.99 -4.17
N THR A 215 25.65 -10.71 -5.43
CA THR A 215 26.65 -10.81 -6.52
C THR A 215 27.19 -9.44 -6.93
N ASN A 216 26.58 -8.34 -6.49
CA ASN A 216 26.94 -6.96 -6.82
C ASN A 216 27.07 -6.75 -8.34
N SER A 217 26.05 -7.18 -9.09
CA SER A 217 26.03 -7.07 -10.54
C SER A 217 25.71 -5.63 -11.00
N LYS A 218 25.85 -5.38 -12.30
CA LYS A 218 25.47 -4.09 -12.91
C LYS A 218 23.95 -3.79 -12.84
N ALA A 219 23.14 -4.77 -12.50
CA ALA A 219 21.70 -4.58 -12.31
C ALA A 219 21.37 -3.98 -10.94
N ASP A 220 22.30 -4.05 -9.98
CA ASP A 220 22.11 -3.50 -8.64
C ASP A 220 21.96 -1.99 -8.71
N ARG A 221 20.83 -1.48 -8.20
CA ARG A 221 20.51 -0.05 -8.24
C ARG A 221 19.48 0.34 -7.21
N ARG A 222 19.39 1.64 -7.00
CA ARG A 222 18.37 2.25 -6.17
C ARG A 222 17.49 3.19 -7.00
N ILE A 223 16.20 3.13 -6.72
CA ILE A 223 15.22 4.13 -7.13
C ILE A 223 14.78 4.80 -5.82
N THR A 224 15.40 5.92 -5.51
CA THR A 224 15.20 6.62 -4.24
C THR A 224 14.06 7.62 -4.30
N GLY A 225 13.69 8.21 -3.17
CA GLY A 225 12.69 9.28 -3.11
C GLY A 225 13.06 10.55 -3.89
N ILE A 226 14.32 10.68 -4.32
CA ILE A 226 14.83 11.82 -5.09
C ILE A 226 15.48 11.45 -6.43
N SER A 227 15.37 10.21 -6.90
CA SER A 227 15.85 9.79 -8.22
C SER A 227 15.28 10.71 -9.30
N GLY A 228 16.13 11.23 -10.19
CA GLY A 228 15.77 12.20 -11.21
C GLY A 228 16.00 13.67 -10.81
N LEU A 229 16.09 13.99 -9.51
CA LEU A 229 16.27 15.38 -9.08
C LEU A 229 17.64 15.95 -9.50
N GLU A 230 18.70 15.17 -9.34
CA GLU A 230 20.07 15.57 -9.65
C GLU A 230 20.75 14.67 -10.71
N ASP A 231 20.33 13.40 -10.78
CA ASP A 231 20.93 12.36 -11.61
C ASP A 231 20.21 12.14 -12.96
N GLY A 232 19.06 12.78 -13.17
CA GLY A 232 18.26 12.65 -14.39
C GLY A 232 17.52 11.30 -14.52
N ARG A 233 17.55 10.43 -13.51
CA ARG A 233 16.92 9.09 -13.51
C ARG A 233 15.45 9.19 -13.11
N PHE A 234 14.68 9.94 -13.88
CA PHE A 234 13.25 10.11 -13.62
C PHE A 234 12.48 8.80 -13.79
N LEU A 235 11.48 8.58 -12.93
CA LEU A 235 10.46 7.58 -13.20
C LEU A 235 9.58 8.03 -14.36
N LYS A 236 9.07 7.05 -15.11
CA LYS A 236 8.08 7.25 -16.16
C LYS A 236 6.67 7.21 -15.58
N SER A 237 5.71 7.71 -16.35
CA SER A 237 4.28 7.52 -16.04
C SER A 237 3.50 7.17 -17.29
N THR A 238 2.44 6.36 -17.12
CA THR A 238 1.53 5.95 -18.20
C THR A 238 0.09 6.10 -17.77
N GLY A 239 -0.84 6.11 -18.72
CA GLY A 239 -2.27 6.14 -18.46
C GLY A 239 -2.88 7.54 -18.42
N ALA A 240 -4.15 7.64 -17.96
CA ALA A 240 -4.96 8.83 -18.17
C ALA A 240 -4.52 10.06 -17.36
N ALA A 241 -3.92 9.88 -16.17
CA ALA A 241 -3.48 11.02 -15.35
C ALA A 241 -2.27 11.75 -15.96
N VAL A 242 -1.58 11.16 -16.92
CA VAL A 242 -0.45 11.79 -17.63
C VAL A 242 -0.89 13.09 -18.34
N GLU A 243 -2.13 13.18 -18.79
CA GLU A 243 -2.70 14.42 -19.36
C GLU A 243 -2.63 15.58 -18.35
N ILE A 244 -2.85 15.29 -17.07
CA ILE A 244 -2.76 16.28 -16.00
C ILE A 244 -1.30 16.60 -15.66
N PHE A 245 -0.42 15.60 -15.63
CA PHE A 245 1.01 15.81 -15.32
C PHE A 245 1.69 16.70 -16.35
N ARG A 246 1.26 16.63 -17.62
CA ARG A 246 1.79 17.46 -18.72
C ARG A 246 1.32 18.92 -18.71
N LYS A 247 0.36 19.27 -17.83
CA LYS A 247 -0.07 20.67 -17.72
C LYS A 247 1.07 21.56 -17.26
N VAL A 248 1.37 22.59 -18.05
CA VAL A 248 2.31 23.63 -17.70
C VAL A 248 1.68 24.66 -16.75
N LYS A 249 0.34 24.85 -16.87
CA LYS A 249 -0.47 25.72 -16.05
C LYS A 249 -1.80 25.02 -15.74
N GLY A 250 -2.18 24.98 -14.47
CA GLY A 250 -3.44 24.44 -13.97
C GLY A 250 -4.08 25.37 -12.96
N LEU A 251 -5.14 24.88 -12.30
CA LEU A 251 -5.77 25.58 -11.17
C LEU A 251 -4.85 25.60 -9.93
N GLY A 252 -4.02 24.56 -9.78
CA GLY A 252 -3.06 24.41 -8.70
C GLY A 252 -1.63 24.37 -9.17
N TYR A 253 -0.78 23.77 -8.34
CA TYR A 253 0.66 23.65 -8.56
C TYR A 253 0.99 22.57 -9.59
N THR A 254 1.97 22.86 -10.45
CA THR A 254 2.60 21.93 -11.39
C THR A 254 4.11 22.08 -11.32
N ASP A 255 4.85 20.96 -11.35
CA ASP A 255 6.32 20.94 -11.35
C ASP A 255 6.94 21.18 -12.75
N LYS A 256 6.12 21.23 -13.79
CA LYS A 256 6.49 21.42 -15.19
C LYS A 256 7.42 20.33 -15.76
N LEU A 257 7.52 19.17 -15.10
CA LEU A 257 8.33 18.03 -15.55
C LEU A 257 7.59 17.13 -16.55
N GLY A 258 6.33 17.44 -16.88
CA GLY A 258 5.51 16.60 -17.76
C GLY A 258 5.25 15.24 -17.15
N ASP A 259 5.45 14.18 -17.95
CA ASP A 259 5.26 12.79 -17.55
C ASP A 259 6.43 12.19 -16.75
N ARG A 260 7.49 12.95 -16.52
CA ARG A 260 8.62 12.56 -15.68
C ARG A 260 8.31 12.80 -14.21
N ILE A 261 8.73 11.87 -13.36
CA ILE A 261 8.48 11.93 -11.92
C ILE A 261 9.81 11.81 -11.16
N ILE A 262 9.99 12.67 -10.15
CA ILE A 262 11.12 12.59 -9.23
C ILE A 262 10.82 11.54 -8.19
N GLY A 263 11.58 10.45 -8.18
CA GLY A 263 11.60 9.45 -7.12
C GLY A 263 10.27 8.75 -6.80
N THR A 264 10.36 7.91 -5.78
CA THR A 264 9.25 7.18 -5.16
C THR A 264 9.54 7.02 -3.67
N PHE A 265 8.51 7.06 -2.84
CA PHE A 265 8.63 6.96 -1.38
C PHE A 265 7.37 6.37 -0.76
N ASN A 266 7.45 6.01 0.52
CA ASN A 266 6.42 5.26 1.25
C ASN A 266 6.04 3.98 0.51
N ASN A 267 7.05 3.29 0.01
CA ASN A 267 6.92 2.04 -0.70
C ASN A 267 6.70 0.91 0.31
N CYS A 268 5.43 0.61 0.59
CA CYS A 268 4.98 -0.43 1.52
C CYS A 268 4.91 -1.79 0.82
N ALA A 269 3.76 -2.39 0.70
CA ALA A 269 3.57 -3.68 0.05
C ALA A 269 3.79 -3.65 -1.49
N GLY A 270 3.42 -4.72 -2.18
CA GLY A 270 3.63 -4.82 -3.63
C GLY A 270 3.09 -6.10 -4.23
N GLY A 271 3.66 -6.51 -5.34
CA GLY A 271 3.34 -7.77 -6.01
C GLY A 271 4.34 -8.15 -7.08
N THR A 272 4.58 -9.46 -7.24
CA THR A 272 5.43 -9.99 -8.29
C THR A 272 4.58 -10.46 -9.45
N THR A 273 4.90 -10.03 -10.66
CA THR A 273 4.15 -10.41 -11.86
C THR A 273 4.56 -11.78 -12.38
N PRO A 274 3.68 -12.49 -13.08
CA PRO A 274 4.05 -13.73 -13.78
C PRO A 274 5.11 -13.55 -14.87
N TRP A 275 5.29 -12.31 -15.37
CA TRP A 275 6.28 -11.97 -16.40
C TRP A 275 7.60 -11.41 -15.85
N GLY A 276 7.80 -11.47 -14.51
CA GLY A 276 9.07 -11.16 -13.88
C GLY A 276 9.36 -9.68 -13.66
N THR A 277 8.34 -8.82 -13.64
CA THR A 277 8.43 -7.46 -13.09
C THR A 277 7.89 -7.41 -11.67
N VAL A 278 8.18 -6.34 -10.95
CA VAL A 278 7.78 -6.16 -9.56
C VAL A 278 7.01 -4.86 -9.43
N PHE A 279 5.87 -4.91 -8.74
CA PHE A 279 5.10 -3.74 -8.35
C PHE A 279 5.44 -3.35 -6.91
N SER A 280 5.65 -2.06 -6.71
CA SER A 280 5.87 -1.42 -5.42
C SER A 280 4.77 -0.39 -5.18
N ALA A 281 4.16 -0.43 -4.02
CA ALA A 281 2.98 0.35 -3.65
C ALA A 281 3.38 1.61 -2.88
N GLU A 282 3.09 2.80 -3.39
CA GLU A 282 3.20 4.04 -2.63
C GLU A 282 1.98 4.19 -1.72
N GLU A 283 2.13 3.94 -0.42
CA GLU A 283 1.03 3.91 0.55
C GLU A 283 0.86 5.26 1.26
N ASN A 284 1.69 5.57 2.24
CA ASN A 284 1.55 6.74 3.11
C ASN A 284 2.15 8.04 2.55
N TYR A 285 2.08 8.23 1.23
CA TYR A 285 2.62 9.40 0.52
C TYR A 285 2.09 10.75 1.06
N GLN A 286 0.91 10.77 1.69
CA GLN A 286 0.31 11.96 2.30
C GLN A 286 1.11 12.50 3.50
N TYR A 287 2.04 11.73 4.04
CA TYR A 287 2.97 12.23 5.04
C TYR A 287 4.03 13.15 4.43
N PHE A 288 4.33 13.01 3.13
CA PHE A 288 5.41 13.76 2.49
C PHE A 288 4.91 14.86 1.56
N VAL A 289 3.75 14.67 0.91
CA VAL A 289 3.10 15.63 0.00
C VAL A 289 1.62 15.79 0.33
N PRO A 290 0.96 16.91 -0.04
CA PRO A 290 -0.49 17.03 0.13
C PRO A 290 -1.25 15.92 -0.59
N GLU A 291 -2.28 15.36 0.05
CA GLU A 291 -3.11 14.32 -0.57
C GLU A 291 -4.17 14.93 -1.50
N GLU A 292 -4.76 16.03 -1.09
CA GLU A 292 -5.85 16.69 -1.78
C GLU A 292 -5.39 17.33 -3.10
N VAL A 293 -6.31 17.47 -4.05
CA VAL A 293 -6.06 18.03 -5.37
C VAL A 293 -7.11 19.06 -5.79
N MET A 294 -6.76 19.85 -6.79
CA MET A 294 -7.65 20.81 -7.42
C MET A 294 -8.66 20.11 -8.35
N PRO A 295 -9.78 20.76 -8.74
CA PRO A 295 -10.78 20.16 -9.63
C PRO A 295 -10.25 19.72 -10.98
N ASP A 296 -9.15 20.27 -11.46
CA ASP A 296 -8.48 19.86 -12.70
C ASP A 296 -7.41 18.77 -12.49
N GLY A 297 -7.33 18.18 -11.30
CA GLY A 297 -6.35 17.16 -10.93
C GLY A 297 -4.94 17.66 -10.62
N THR A 298 -4.68 18.96 -10.72
CA THR A 298 -3.38 19.53 -10.33
C THR A 298 -3.22 19.56 -8.80
N SER A 299 -1.98 19.59 -8.34
CA SER A 299 -1.64 19.53 -6.92
C SER A 299 -2.00 20.81 -6.17
N PHE A 300 -2.21 20.70 -4.87
CA PHE A 300 -2.04 21.86 -4.00
C PHE A 300 -0.57 22.30 -3.97
N ASN A 301 -0.34 23.54 -3.54
CA ASN A 301 1.00 24.07 -3.33
C ASN A 301 1.76 23.20 -2.30
N PRO A 302 3.06 22.93 -2.49
CA PRO A 302 3.89 22.17 -1.54
C PRO A 302 3.84 22.67 -0.10
N SER A 303 3.59 23.98 0.11
CA SER A 303 3.39 24.61 1.43
C SER A 303 2.29 23.98 2.28
N LYS A 304 1.35 23.24 1.68
CA LYS A 304 0.28 22.53 2.40
C LYS A 304 0.78 21.35 3.23
N ARG A 305 1.91 20.75 2.88
CA ARG A 305 2.57 19.68 3.65
C ARG A 305 3.94 20.20 4.10
N LYS A 306 4.00 20.76 5.28
CA LYS A 306 5.21 21.35 5.85
C LYS A 306 6.19 20.26 6.33
N PHE A 307 7.48 20.59 6.31
CA PHE A 307 8.47 19.76 7.01
C PHE A 307 8.18 19.78 8.51
N THR A 308 8.11 18.58 9.11
CA THR A 308 7.82 18.41 10.53
C THR A 308 8.83 17.46 11.12
N LYS A 309 9.50 17.91 12.20
CA LYS A 309 10.32 17.05 13.04
C LYS A 309 9.45 16.59 14.21
N ASP A 310 9.02 15.35 14.17
CA ASP A 310 8.25 14.68 15.22
C ASP A 310 9.08 13.53 15.79
N ASP A 311 8.70 13.05 16.98
CA ASP A 311 9.39 11.92 17.63
C ASP A 311 9.01 10.55 17.01
N GLY A 312 7.94 10.50 16.21
CA GLY A 312 7.51 9.30 15.46
C GLY A 312 8.19 9.19 14.10
N GLU A 313 7.64 9.85 13.10
CA GLU A 313 8.11 9.81 11.71
C GLU A 313 8.57 11.19 11.23
N LEU A 314 9.53 11.22 10.29
CA LEU A 314 9.82 12.43 9.54
C LEU A 314 8.70 12.69 8.53
N VAL A 315 8.06 13.85 8.63
CA VAL A 315 6.92 14.25 7.81
C VAL A 315 7.29 15.45 6.94
N GLY A 316 6.73 15.53 5.72
CA GLY A 316 6.91 16.66 4.83
C GLY A 316 8.33 16.82 4.25
N VAL A 317 9.13 15.75 4.22
CA VAL A 317 10.50 15.78 3.66
C VAL A 317 10.53 16.18 2.18
N ALA A 318 9.43 15.99 1.45
CA ALA A 318 9.30 16.42 0.05
C ALA A 318 9.03 17.92 -0.11
N ASN A 319 8.63 18.63 0.96
CA ASN A 319 8.25 20.05 0.92
C ASN A 319 9.35 20.94 0.34
N VAL A 320 10.57 20.82 0.88
CA VAL A 320 11.70 21.69 0.49
C VAL A 320 12.09 21.56 -0.98
N PHE A 321 11.76 20.44 -1.62
CA PHE A 321 12.04 20.18 -3.04
C PHE A 321 10.88 20.58 -3.97
N GLY A 322 9.73 20.97 -3.42
CA GLY A 322 8.57 21.36 -4.22
C GLY A 322 8.01 20.24 -5.08
N LEU A 323 7.95 19.01 -4.57
CA LEU A 323 7.45 17.88 -5.35
C LEU A 323 5.95 17.99 -5.60
N ALA A 324 5.51 17.73 -6.84
CA ALA A 324 4.10 17.80 -7.23
C ALA A 324 3.31 16.60 -6.68
N ALA A 325 2.43 16.85 -5.74
CA ALA A 325 1.76 15.85 -4.94
C ALA A 325 0.93 14.83 -5.72
N ASN A 326 0.31 15.23 -6.83
CA ASN A 326 -0.49 14.35 -7.69
C ASN A 326 0.32 13.26 -8.40
N LYS A 327 1.65 13.32 -8.34
CA LYS A 327 2.58 12.34 -8.91
C LYS A 327 2.95 11.20 -7.95
N TYR A 328 2.45 11.21 -6.72
CA TYR A 328 2.73 10.20 -5.69
C TYR A 328 1.44 9.56 -5.18
N GLY A 329 1.53 8.33 -4.68
CA GLY A 329 0.39 7.49 -4.30
C GLY A 329 -0.04 6.54 -5.43
N TRP A 330 0.92 6.03 -6.19
CA TRP A 330 0.71 5.14 -7.33
C TRP A 330 1.39 3.79 -7.15
N MET A 331 1.00 2.83 -7.96
CA MET A 331 1.79 1.61 -8.16
C MET A 331 2.94 1.87 -9.11
N VAL A 332 4.14 1.47 -8.71
CA VAL A 332 5.39 1.59 -9.47
C VAL A 332 5.82 0.22 -9.95
N GLU A 333 5.86 -0.01 -11.26
CA GLU A 333 6.40 -1.24 -11.85
C GLU A 333 7.88 -1.09 -12.15
N ILE A 334 8.66 -2.12 -11.83
CA ILE A 334 10.09 -2.22 -12.10
C ILE A 334 10.41 -3.56 -12.75
N ASP A 335 11.21 -3.55 -13.81
CA ASP A 335 11.89 -4.74 -14.32
C ASP A 335 13.25 -4.88 -13.63
N PRO A 336 13.40 -5.77 -12.64
CA PRO A 336 14.65 -5.91 -11.91
C PRO A 336 15.83 -6.35 -12.78
N ALA A 337 15.58 -7.07 -13.86
CA ALA A 337 16.60 -7.53 -14.81
C ALA A 337 17.12 -6.44 -15.75
N ASN A 338 16.40 -5.31 -15.87
CA ASN A 338 16.82 -4.20 -16.74
C ASN A 338 17.53 -3.11 -15.93
N PRO A 339 18.87 -2.98 -16.01
CA PRO A 339 19.62 -1.99 -15.22
C PRO A 339 19.28 -0.53 -15.54
N ASN A 340 18.63 -0.26 -16.66
CA ASN A 340 18.22 1.08 -17.10
C ASN A 340 16.74 1.40 -16.77
N ASP A 341 16.04 0.52 -16.09
CA ASP A 341 14.67 0.76 -15.67
C ASP A 341 14.67 1.41 -14.26
N PHE A 342 14.19 2.64 -14.17
CA PHE A 342 14.02 3.40 -12.93
C PHE A 342 12.55 3.50 -12.51
N GLY A 343 11.68 2.62 -13.05
CA GLY A 343 10.29 2.47 -12.66
C GLY A 343 9.29 3.25 -13.51
N THR A 344 8.10 2.71 -13.59
CA THR A 344 6.95 3.29 -14.29
C THR A 344 5.73 3.33 -13.38
N LYS A 345 5.12 4.51 -13.18
CA LYS A 345 3.87 4.68 -12.44
C LYS A 345 2.69 4.49 -13.40
N HIS A 346 1.83 3.51 -13.11
CA HIS A 346 0.68 3.14 -13.94
C HIS A 346 -0.60 3.79 -13.43
N THR A 347 -0.97 4.94 -14.02
CA THR A 347 -2.03 5.78 -13.46
C THR A 347 -3.45 5.22 -13.64
N TRP A 348 -3.68 4.22 -14.51
CA TRP A 348 -4.96 3.52 -14.55
C TRP A 348 -5.25 2.67 -13.32
N LEU A 349 -4.24 2.37 -12.50
CA LEU A 349 -4.43 1.68 -11.22
C LEU A 349 -5.03 2.59 -10.12
N GLY A 350 -5.17 3.91 -10.39
CA GLY A 350 -5.69 4.90 -9.45
C GLY A 350 -4.63 5.40 -8.46
N ARG A 351 -4.89 6.55 -7.84
CA ARG A 351 -4.07 7.13 -6.78
C ARG A 351 -4.80 7.01 -5.46
N TYR A 352 -4.24 6.22 -4.56
CA TYR A 352 -4.71 6.01 -3.18
C TYR A 352 -3.57 5.41 -2.36
N ARG A 353 -3.80 5.09 -1.10
CA ARG A 353 -2.80 4.45 -0.23
C ARG A 353 -2.72 2.98 -0.57
N HIS A 354 -1.86 2.70 -1.56
CA HIS A 354 -1.73 1.36 -2.11
C HIS A 354 -1.06 0.40 -1.14
N GLU A 355 -1.61 -0.80 -1.09
CA GLU A 355 -1.05 -1.98 -0.45
C GLU A 355 -0.70 -3.06 -1.49
N ALA A 356 -0.66 -4.33 -1.09
CA ALA A 356 -0.36 -5.42 -2.00
C ALA A 356 -1.29 -5.47 -3.21
N VAL A 357 -0.78 -5.98 -4.31
CA VAL A 357 -1.54 -6.18 -5.53
C VAL A 357 -1.66 -7.64 -5.91
N GLY A 358 -2.90 -8.11 -6.00
CA GLY A 358 -3.25 -9.41 -6.58
C GLY A 358 -3.38 -9.32 -8.10
N ILE A 359 -2.62 -10.15 -8.83
CA ILE A 359 -2.50 -10.08 -10.29
C ILE A 359 -3.12 -11.31 -10.93
N ARG A 360 -4.10 -11.12 -11.82
CA ARG A 360 -4.68 -12.18 -12.63
C ARG A 360 -4.31 -12.00 -14.09
N ALA A 361 -3.42 -12.85 -14.58
CA ALA A 361 -2.97 -12.87 -15.97
C ALA A 361 -3.26 -14.24 -16.59
N GLU A 362 -4.29 -14.34 -17.42
CA GLU A 362 -4.69 -15.56 -18.13
C GLU A 362 -4.73 -15.31 -19.62
N ALA A 363 -4.15 -16.21 -20.42
CA ALA A 363 -4.14 -16.09 -21.86
C ALA A 363 -5.58 -15.98 -22.43
N GLY A 364 -5.78 -15.06 -23.36
CA GLY A 364 -7.07 -14.77 -23.97
C GLY A 364 -8.04 -13.96 -23.12
N LYS A 365 -7.64 -13.52 -21.92
CA LYS A 365 -8.47 -12.69 -21.01
C LYS A 365 -7.82 -11.33 -20.74
N PRO A 366 -8.61 -10.29 -20.40
CA PRO A 366 -8.04 -9.05 -19.90
C PRO A 366 -7.14 -9.28 -18.69
N LEU A 367 -6.09 -8.46 -18.58
CA LEU A 367 -5.27 -8.39 -17.38
C LEU A 367 -6.07 -7.72 -16.26
N VAL A 368 -6.08 -8.32 -15.08
CA VAL A 368 -6.81 -7.79 -13.92
C VAL A 368 -5.88 -7.63 -12.72
N PHE A 369 -5.99 -6.47 -12.05
CA PHE A 369 -5.31 -6.15 -10.81
C PHE A 369 -6.32 -5.87 -9.71
N TYR A 370 -6.02 -6.34 -8.51
CA TYR A 370 -6.79 -6.04 -7.30
C TYR A 370 -5.85 -5.42 -6.27
N SER A 371 -6.29 -4.36 -5.59
CA SER A 371 -5.50 -3.70 -4.56
C SER A 371 -6.41 -3.02 -3.54
N GLY A 372 -5.98 -3.02 -2.28
CA GLY A 372 -6.62 -2.31 -1.18
C GLY A 372 -6.10 -0.87 -1.04
N CYS A 373 -6.89 -0.03 -0.36
CA CYS A 373 -6.47 1.30 0.08
C CYS A 373 -6.38 1.30 1.61
N ASP A 374 -5.18 1.24 2.17
CA ASP A 374 -4.99 1.16 3.62
C ASP A 374 -5.30 2.48 4.33
N ARG A 375 -6.58 2.66 4.59
CA ARG A 375 -7.11 3.68 5.49
C ARG A 375 -8.44 3.25 6.08
N ARG A 376 -8.81 3.83 7.19
CA ARG A 376 -10.18 3.70 7.71
C ARG A 376 -11.14 4.33 6.71
N GLY A 377 -12.12 3.56 6.25
CA GLY A 377 -13.00 3.93 5.14
C GLY A 377 -12.34 3.75 3.76
N GLY A 378 -11.25 3.01 3.67
CA GLY A 378 -10.62 2.64 2.40
C GLY A 378 -11.49 1.73 1.54
N HIS A 379 -11.12 1.55 0.29
CA HIS A 379 -11.87 0.74 -0.67
C HIS A 379 -11.01 -0.39 -1.23
N LEU A 380 -11.68 -1.45 -1.69
CA LEU A 380 -11.07 -2.45 -2.55
C LEU A 380 -11.27 -2.02 -4.01
N TYR A 381 -10.20 -2.06 -4.78
CA TYR A 381 -10.21 -1.67 -6.20
C TYR A 381 -9.92 -2.85 -7.11
N LYS A 382 -10.43 -2.74 -8.35
CA LYS A 382 -10.12 -3.65 -9.45
C LYS A 382 -9.81 -2.85 -10.71
N PHE A 383 -8.65 -3.07 -11.29
CA PHE A 383 -8.34 -2.62 -12.64
C PHE A 383 -8.59 -3.75 -13.64
N VAL A 384 -9.14 -3.43 -14.81
CA VAL A 384 -9.30 -4.35 -15.94
C VAL A 384 -8.74 -3.69 -17.19
N SER A 385 -7.77 -4.32 -17.83
CA SER A 385 -7.18 -3.82 -19.07
C SER A 385 -8.17 -3.86 -20.25
N LYS A 386 -7.99 -2.93 -21.19
CA LYS A 386 -8.75 -2.95 -22.47
C LYS A 386 -8.28 -4.07 -23.39
N GLY A 387 -6.98 -4.35 -23.42
CA GLY A 387 -6.39 -5.44 -24.18
C GLY A 387 -6.40 -6.76 -23.40
N VAL A 388 -6.01 -7.84 -24.07
CA VAL A 388 -5.97 -9.19 -23.52
C VAL A 388 -4.54 -9.69 -23.39
N VAL A 389 -4.30 -10.52 -22.40
CA VAL A 389 -3.03 -11.24 -22.20
C VAL A 389 -2.90 -12.29 -23.29
N THR A 390 -1.78 -12.30 -24.00
CA THR A 390 -1.45 -13.36 -24.98
C THR A 390 -0.70 -14.51 -24.32
N ASP A 391 0.38 -14.18 -23.64
CA ASP A 391 1.17 -15.08 -22.81
C ASP A 391 1.36 -14.45 -21.43
N PRO A 392 0.93 -15.12 -20.33
CA PRO A 392 1.11 -14.60 -18.99
C PRO A 392 2.56 -14.26 -18.59
N LYS A 393 3.53 -14.87 -19.25
CA LYS A 393 4.97 -14.66 -18.98
C LYS A 393 5.63 -13.59 -19.85
N ASP A 394 4.91 -13.02 -20.81
CA ASP A 394 5.45 -12.00 -21.69
C ASP A 394 5.50 -10.63 -20.98
N LYS A 395 6.70 -10.03 -20.89
CA LYS A 395 6.90 -8.67 -20.35
C LYS A 395 6.09 -7.59 -21.08
N ALA A 396 5.64 -7.85 -22.32
CA ALA A 396 4.74 -6.95 -23.04
C ALA A 396 3.39 -6.73 -22.32
N ASN A 397 3.01 -7.60 -21.37
CA ASN A 397 1.81 -7.43 -20.55
C ASN A 397 1.81 -6.10 -19.75
N SER A 398 2.99 -5.54 -19.43
CA SER A 398 3.08 -4.21 -18.78
C SER A 398 2.40 -3.12 -19.61
N LYS A 399 2.38 -3.22 -20.94
CA LYS A 399 1.68 -2.27 -21.82
C LYS A 399 0.15 -2.33 -21.68
N LEU A 400 -0.41 -3.44 -21.20
CA LEU A 400 -1.85 -3.57 -20.96
C LEU A 400 -2.33 -2.62 -19.86
N LEU A 401 -1.42 -2.13 -19.01
CA LEU A 401 -1.71 -1.16 -17.94
C LEU A 401 -1.87 0.28 -18.45
N GLU A 402 -1.53 0.54 -19.71
CA GLU A 402 -1.66 1.86 -20.31
C GLU A 402 -3.11 2.22 -20.68
N SER A 403 -4.00 1.22 -20.73
CA SER A 403 -5.40 1.43 -21.11
C SER A 403 -6.34 0.39 -20.46
N GLY A 404 -7.36 0.87 -19.78
CA GLY A 404 -8.32 0.03 -19.07
C GLY A 404 -9.35 0.83 -18.30
N MET A 405 -9.89 0.22 -17.25
CA MET A 405 -10.85 0.85 -16.35
C MET A 405 -10.55 0.44 -14.90
N LEU A 406 -10.57 1.43 -14.01
CA LEU A 406 -10.54 1.22 -12.56
C LEU A 406 -11.97 1.16 -12.03
N TYR A 407 -12.20 0.21 -11.15
CA TYR A 407 -13.47 0.00 -10.45
C TYR A 407 -13.23 0.01 -8.95
N ALA A 408 -14.21 0.50 -8.18
CA ALA A 408 -14.27 0.35 -6.74
C ALA A 408 -15.37 -0.66 -6.36
N ALA A 409 -15.12 -1.48 -5.33
CA ALA A 409 -16.05 -2.51 -4.89
C ALA A 409 -17.25 -1.93 -4.13
N LYS A 410 -18.42 -2.50 -4.37
CA LYS A 410 -19.61 -2.31 -3.57
C LYS A 410 -20.11 -3.65 -3.08
N PHE A 411 -20.14 -3.85 -1.76
CA PHE A 411 -20.63 -5.06 -1.11
C PHE A 411 -22.04 -4.85 -0.58
N ASN A 412 -22.90 -5.83 -0.75
CA ASN A 412 -24.26 -5.84 -0.26
C ASN A 412 -24.40 -6.71 0.99
N ALA A 413 -25.41 -6.43 1.81
CA ALA A 413 -25.65 -7.16 3.06
C ALA A 413 -25.97 -8.66 2.85
N ASP A 414 -26.45 -9.05 1.67
CA ASP A 414 -26.75 -10.44 1.30
C ASP A 414 -25.49 -11.25 0.88
N GLY A 415 -24.31 -10.63 0.93
CA GLY A 415 -23.04 -11.25 0.54
C GLY A 415 -22.74 -11.17 -0.96
N THR A 416 -23.59 -10.50 -1.75
CA THR A 416 -23.30 -10.18 -3.16
C THR A 416 -22.50 -8.88 -3.25
N GLY A 417 -22.00 -8.57 -4.45
CA GLY A 417 -21.29 -7.33 -4.70
C GLY A 417 -21.30 -6.92 -6.16
N SER A 418 -20.87 -5.70 -6.41
CA SER A 418 -20.69 -5.14 -7.73
C SER A 418 -19.45 -4.27 -7.81
N TRP A 419 -19.01 -3.98 -9.03
CA TRP A 419 -17.89 -3.13 -9.33
C TRP A 419 -18.38 -1.83 -9.95
N ILE A 420 -18.11 -0.70 -9.31
CA ILE A 420 -18.49 0.64 -9.79
C ILE A 420 -17.32 1.21 -10.57
N ALA A 421 -17.50 1.48 -11.86
CA ALA A 421 -16.47 2.09 -12.70
C ALA A 421 -16.18 3.53 -12.25
N LEU A 422 -14.92 3.90 -12.14
CA LEU A 422 -14.50 5.28 -11.83
C LEU A 422 -14.24 6.04 -13.12
N ASN A 423 -15.33 6.55 -13.73
CA ASN A 423 -15.26 7.32 -14.97
C ASN A 423 -16.21 8.54 -14.92
N PRO A 424 -16.06 9.52 -15.84
CA PRO A 424 -16.87 10.74 -15.82
C PRO A 424 -18.39 10.54 -15.87
N LEU A 425 -18.87 9.45 -16.46
CA LEU A 425 -20.32 9.18 -16.62
C LEU A 425 -20.94 8.45 -15.42
N THR A 426 -20.13 8.00 -14.47
CA THR A 426 -20.61 7.27 -13.29
C THR A 426 -21.47 8.17 -12.41
N PRO A 427 -22.71 7.75 -12.07
CA PRO A 427 -23.61 8.55 -11.24
C PRO A 427 -23.08 8.76 -9.81
N ILE A 428 -23.28 9.95 -9.26
CA ILE A 428 -23.03 10.27 -7.86
C ILE A 428 -24.08 9.59 -6.98
N ASN A 429 -23.62 8.80 -6.02
CA ASN A 429 -24.49 8.10 -5.08
C ASN A 429 -23.77 7.78 -3.75
N PRO A 430 -23.24 8.76 -3.01
CA PRO A 430 -22.51 8.53 -1.77
C PRO A 430 -23.38 7.83 -0.72
N HIS A 431 -22.73 7.12 0.19
CA HIS A 431 -23.42 6.50 1.33
C HIS A 431 -24.08 7.52 2.23
N LYS A 432 -25.13 7.10 2.93
CA LYS A 432 -25.68 7.84 4.06
C LYS A 432 -24.69 7.84 5.23
N ILE A 433 -24.72 8.91 6.02
CA ILE A 433 -23.80 9.06 7.16
C ILE A 433 -24.07 8.06 8.27
N ASP A 434 -25.35 7.71 8.49
CA ASP A 434 -25.79 6.80 9.56
C ASP A 434 -25.29 5.37 9.40
N VAL A 435 -24.99 4.93 8.18
CA VAL A 435 -24.44 3.59 7.90
C VAL A 435 -22.92 3.51 8.03
N LEU A 436 -22.24 4.64 8.20
CA LEU A 436 -20.79 4.70 8.30
C LEU A 436 -20.33 4.64 9.77
N ALA A 437 -19.40 3.76 10.08
CA ALA A 437 -18.89 3.56 11.44
C ALA A 437 -18.32 4.86 12.07
N GLY A 438 -17.65 5.69 11.26
CA GLY A 438 -17.10 6.98 11.68
C GLY A 438 -18.09 8.14 11.63
N ARG A 439 -19.32 7.94 11.16
CA ARG A 439 -20.34 8.98 10.93
C ARG A 439 -19.80 10.21 10.18
N MET A 440 -18.93 9.97 9.24
CA MET A 440 -18.27 10.98 8.43
C MET A 440 -17.90 10.39 7.07
N LEU A 441 -18.07 11.17 6.00
CA LEU A 441 -17.69 10.80 4.65
C LEU A 441 -16.88 11.92 4.00
N PRO A 442 -15.58 11.70 3.73
CA PRO A 442 -14.78 12.65 2.97
C PRO A 442 -15.21 12.68 1.51
N LEU A 443 -15.60 13.85 1.01
CA LEU A 443 -16.04 14.07 -0.37
C LEU A 443 -15.21 15.17 -1.03
N PRO A 444 -15.04 15.14 -2.36
CA PRO A 444 -14.38 16.22 -3.08
C PRO A 444 -15.08 17.56 -2.88
N LYS A 445 -14.34 18.58 -2.43
CA LYS A 445 -14.83 19.94 -2.32
C LYS A 445 -14.69 20.67 -3.67
N ARG A 446 -15.78 21.18 -4.21
CA ARG A 446 -15.81 21.81 -5.53
C ARG A 446 -16.62 23.11 -5.50
N PRO A 447 -16.18 24.19 -6.20
CA PRO A 447 -15.03 24.25 -7.12
C PRO A 447 -13.67 24.53 -6.47
N GLU A 448 -13.56 24.73 -5.16
CA GLU A 448 -12.36 25.25 -4.47
C GLU A 448 -11.18 24.28 -4.47
N GLY A 449 -11.43 22.99 -4.72
CA GLY A 449 -10.45 21.92 -4.56
C GLY A 449 -10.36 21.40 -3.11
N GLY A 450 -9.64 20.30 -2.95
CA GLY A 450 -9.54 19.59 -1.68
C GLY A 450 -10.76 18.74 -1.37
N ILE A 451 -10.97 18.52 -0.08
CA ILE A 451 -12.06 17.68 0.45
C ILE A 451 -12.87 18.44 1.52
N PHE A 452 -14.08 17.98 1.74
CA PHE A 452 -14.84 18.30 2.93
C PHE A 452 -15.38 17.01 3.57
N ASN A 453 -15.51 17.00 4.87
CA ASN A 453 -16.02 15.87 5.62
C ASN A 453 -17.52 16.05 5.86
N ALA A 454 -18.35 15.37 5.09
CA ALA A 454 -19.79 15.34 5.33
C ALA A 454 -20.09 14.56 6.62
N THR A 455 -20.83 15.16 7.53
CA THR A 455 -21.21 14.60 8.85
C THR A 455 -22.72 14.55 9.05
N LYS A 456 -23.50 15.12 8.10
CA LYS A 456 -24.95 15.21 8.13
C LYS A 456 -25.57 14.75 6.82
N GLU A 457 -26.76 14.18 6.90
CA GLU A 457 -27.51 13.73 5.70
C GLU A 457 -27.88 14.88 4.76
N GLU A 458 -28.10 16.08 5.29
CA GLU A 458 -28.39 17.27 4.49
C GLU A 458 -27.21 17.64 3.59
N GLU A 459 -25.97 17.47 4.05
CA GLU A 459 -24.75 17.72 3.28
C GLU A 459 -24.61 16.71 2.13
N ILE A 460 -24.97 15.44 2.39
CA ILE A 460 -25.04 14.40 1.35
C ILE A 460 -26.11 14.71 0.31
N ALA A 461 -27.31 15.14 0.76
CA ALA A 461 -28.41 15.51 -0.13
C ALA A 461 -28.04 16.73 -1.00
N GLU A 462 -27.41 17.74 -0.40
CA GLU A 462 -26.90 18.91 -1.12
C GLU A 462 -25.84 18.52 -2.17
N PHE A 463 -24.87 17.68 -1.81
CA PHE A 463 -23.85 17.18 -2.73
C PHE A 463 -24.47 16.46 -3.93
N ARG A 464 -25.42 15.54 -3.71
CA ARG A 464 -26.17 14.84 -4.77
C ARG A 464 -27.05 15.79 -5.61
N SER A 465 -27.52 16.89 -5.05
CA SER A 465 -28.29 17.88 -5.81
C SER A 465 -27.43 18.66 -6.79
N LYS A 466 -26.20 18.99 -6.39
CA LYS A 466 -25.24 19.79 -7.17
C LYS A 466 -24.54 18.96 -8.26
N PHE A 467 -24.20 17.70 -7.95
CA PHE A 467 -23.41 16.86 -8.84
C PHE A 467 -24.19 15.60 -9.20
N LYS A 468 -24.28 15.26 -10.48
CA LYS A 468 -25.02 14.10 -10.99
C LYS A 468 -24.12 12.94 -11.36
N THR A 469 -22.93 13.26 -11.89
CA THR A 469 -21.93 12.28 -12.32
C THR A 469 -20.56 12.65 -11.75
N LEU A 470 -19.61 11.71 -11.75
CA LEU A 470 -18.22 12.01 -11.38
C LEU A 470 -17.63 13.13 -12.24
N GLY A 471 -18.01 13.20 -13.52
CA GLY A 471 -17.53 14.24 -14.42
C GLY A 471 -17.91 15.67 -14.01
N ASP A 472 -18.96 15.84 -13.19
CA ASP A 472 -19.38 17.16 -12.69
C ASP A 472 -18.43 17.67 -11.57
N LEU A 473 -17.68 16.76 -10.93
CA LEU A 473 -16.72 17.12 -9.88
C LEU A 473 -15.39 17.64 -10.44
N TYR A 474 -15.12 17.43 -11.72
CA TYR A 474 -13.83 17.72 -12.32
C TYR A 474 -13.98 18.61 -13.55
N VAL A 475 -12.95 19.41 -13.85
CA VAL A 475 -12.94 20.34 -14.97
C VAL A 475 -11.88 19.95 -16.00
N GLY A 476 -12.14 20.29 -17.27
CA GLY A 476 -11.29 19.98 -18.40
C GLY A 476 -12.02 19.12 -19.45
N SER A 477 -11.28 18.61 -20.43
CA SER A 477 -11.77 17.63 -21.41
C SER A 477 -12.12 16.31 -20.74
N ASP A 478 -12.84 15.42 -21.42
CA ASP A 478 -13.21 14.09 -20.87
C ASP A 478 -11.98 13.26 -20.49
N ARG A 479 -10.87 13.36 -21.22
CA ARG A 479 -9.61 12.69 -20.89
C ARG A 479 -8.98 13.27 -19.63
N GLU A 480 -8.97 14.61 -19.49
CA GLU A 480 -8.49 15.27 -18.28
C GLU A 480 -9.36 14.94 -17.08
N LYS A 481 -10.69 14.94 -17.22
CA LYS A 481 -11.61 14.52 -16.17
C LYS A 481 -11.35 13.06 -15.73
N GLN A 482 -11.12 12.15 -16.70
CA GLN A 482 -10.75 10.77 -16.37
C GLN A 482 -9.42 10.73 -15.58
N GLY A 483 -8.42 11.49 -16.00
CA GLY A 483 -7.14 11.61 -15.27
C GLY A 483 -7.32 12.16 -13.86
N ALA A 484 -8.13 13.21 -13.69
CA ALA A 484 -8.42 13.82 -12.40
C ALA A 484 -9.20 12.85 -11.46
N ILE A 485 -10.14 12.07 -11.98
CA ILE A 485 -10.85 11.01 -11.23
C ILE A 485 -9.86 9.97 -10.71
N LEU A 486 -8.90 9.54 -11.52
CA LEU A 486 -7.89 8.56 -11.10
C LEU A 486 -6.89 9.15 -10.09
N ILE A 487 -6.56 10.44 -10.18
CA ILE A 487 -5.73 11.16 -9.20
C ILE A 487 -6.48 11.28 -7.85
N ASP A 488 -7.79 11.40 -7.87
CA ASP A 488 -8.66 11.60 -6.70
C ASP A 488 -9.46 10.32 -6.35
N ALA A 489 -8.94 9.14 -6.73
CA ALA A 489 -9.67 7.88 -6.79
C ALA A 489 -10.39 7.49 -5.48
N HIS A 490 -9.78 7.75 -4.31
CA HIS A 490 -10.42 7.45 -3.03
C HIS A 490 -11.69 8.29 -2.81
N TYR A 491 -11.60 9.59 -3.05
CA TYR A 491 -12.73 10.50 -2.84
C TYR A 491 -13.78 10.37 -3.96
N ALA A 492 -13.36 10.02 -5.18
CA ALA A 492 -14.26 9.64 -6.25
C ALA A 492 -15.04 8.36 -5.92
N ALA A 493 -14.40 7.36 -5.32
CA ALA A 493 -15.05 6.14 -4.86
C ALA A 493 -16.08 6.42 -3.74
N ASN A 494 -15.76 7.30 -2.79
CA ASN A 494 -16.73 7.79 -1.79
C ASN A 494 -17.95 8.44 -2.46
N ALA A 495 -17.73 9.29 -3.47
CA ALA A 495 -18.80 10.01 -4.15
C ALA A 495 -19.77 9.10 -4.93
N VAL A 496 -19.32 7.93 -5.38
CA VAL A 496 -20.17 6.95 -6.09
C VAL A 496 -20.73 5.85 -5.18
N GLY A 497 -20.42 5.86 -3.89
CA GLY A 497 -20.94 4.92 -2.90
C GLY A 497 -20.29 3.54 -2.96
N ALA A 498 -18.99 3.49 -3.24
CA ALA A 498 -18.19 2.30 -2.99
C ALA A 498 -18.16 1.98 -1.50
N THR A 499 -18.07 0.71 -1.13
CA THR A 499 -18.08 0.31 0.27
C THR A 499 -16.84 0.81 1.00
N CYS A 500 -17.07 1.57 2.06
CA CYS A 500 -16.03 1.98 3.00
C CYS A 500 -15.67 0.79 3.89
N THR A 501 -14.43 0.34 3.83
CA THR A 501 -13.92 -0.80 4.59
C THR A 501 -13.00 -0.35 5.72
N ALA A 502 -12.47 -1.29 6.50
CA ALA A 502 -11.58 -1.02 7.61
C ALA A 502 -10.15 -1.45 7.27
N ARG A 503 -9.37 -0.56 6.62
CA ARG A 503 -7.96 -0.78 6.28
C ARG A 503 -7.75 -2.06 5.46
N PRO A 504 -8.14 -2.11 4.17
CA PRO A 504 -7.83 -3.24 3.30
C PRO A 504 -6.35 -3.16 2.91
N GLU A 505 -5.59 -4.14 3.33
CA GLU A 505 -4.14 -4.20 3.14
C GLU A 505 -3.80 -5.18 1.99
N ASP A 506 -3.68 -6.47 2.30
CA ASP A 506 -3.26 -7.46 1.32
C ASP A 506 -4.40 -7.95 0.42
N THR A 507 -4.07 -8.11 -0.85
CA THR A 507 -4.91 -8.79 -1.83
C THR A 507 -4.11 -9.87 -2.55
N GLU A 508 -4.70 -11.07 -2.67
CA GLU A 508 -4.07 -12.17 -3.38
C GLU A 508 -5.07 -12.87 -4.29
N VAL A 509 -4.61 -13.34 -5.45
CA VAL A 509 -5.39 -14.13 -6.40
C VAL A 509 -4.95 -15.58 -6.32
N LEU A 510 -5.81 -16.44 -5.77
CA LEU A 510 -5.58 -17.87 -5.78
C LEU A 510 -5.98 -18.48 -7.13
N LEU A 511 -5.02 -18.97 -7.87
CA LEU A 511 -5.21 -19.75 -9.08
C LEU A 511 -5.30 -21.23 -8.66
N MET A 512 -6.52 -21.72 -8.47
CA MET A 512 -6.73 -23.16 -8.25
C MET A 512 -6.73 -23.90 -9.59
N PRO A 513 -6.18 -25.15 -9.66
CA PRO A 513 -6.18 -25.94 -10.90
C PRO A 513 -7.57 -26.26 -11.44
N VAL A 514 -8.62 -26.05 -10.65
CA VAL A 514 -10.03 -26.25 -10.98
C VAL A 514 -10.78 -24.94 -10.79
N MET A 515 -10.68 -24.06 -11.79
CA MET A 515 -11.61 -22.97 -12.15
C MET A 515 -12.12 -21.99 -11.06
N VAL A 516 -11.45 -21.76 -9.95
CA VAL A 516 -11.91 -20.77 -8.97
C VAL A 516 -10.76 -19.84 -8.61
N ALA A 517 -10.82 -18.58 -9.08
CA ALA A 517 -10.02 -17.51 -8.50
C ALA A 517 -10.68 -17.10 -7.18
N GLN A 518 -10.03 -17.32 -6.06
CA GLN A 518 -10.44 -16.76 -4.77
C GLN A 518 -9.60 -15.51 -4.52
N ILE A 519 -10.28 -14.42 -4.19
CA ILE A 519 -9.61 -13.20 -3.74
C ILE A 519 -9.71 -13.20 -2.22
N TYR A 520 -8.57 -13.14 -1.57
CA TYR A 520 -8.48 -12.87 -0.15
C TYR A 520 -8.16 -11.39 0.01
N ALA A 521 -9.06 -10.64 0.62
CA ALA A 521 -8.75 -9.33 1.16
C ALA A 521 -8.55 -9.51 2.66
N SER A 522 -7.34 -9.30 3.14
CA SER A 522 -7.04 -9.32 4.57
C SER A 522 -7.52 -7.99 5.18
N LEU A 523 -8.80 -7.94 5.50
CA LEU A 523 -9.42 -6.80 6.20
C LEU A 523 -9.31 -6.95 7.72
N GLY A 524 -8.45 -7.84 8.24
CA GLY A 524 -8.67 -8.37 9.57
C GLY A 524 -10.01 -9.12 9.69
N VAL A 525 -10.73 -9.30 8.57
CA VAL A 525 -11.93 -10.12 8.43
C VAL A 525 -11.71 -11.00 7.21
N LYS A 526 -11.57 -12.31 7.41
CA LYS A 526 -11.52 -13.28 6.31
C LYS A 526 -12.84 -13.22 5.54
N MET A 527 -12.85 -12.56 4.39
CA MET A 527 -13.87 -12.77 3.38
C MET A 527 -13.41 -13.91 2.47
N ALA A 528 -13.42 -15.13 2.98
CA ALA A 528 -13.27 -16.32 2.17
C ALA A 528 -14.64 -16.94 1.98
N ARG A 529 -15.22 -16.82 0.80
CA ARG A 529 -16.26 -17.73 0.34
C ARG A 529 -15.94 -18.23 -1.05
N ARG A 530 -15.96 -19.53 -1.21
CA ARG A 530 -15.97 -20.20 -2.51
C ARG A 530 -17.15 -19.66 -3.31
N THR A 531 -16.90 -19.02 -4.42
CA THR A 531 -17.91 -18.76 -5.44
C THR A 531 -17.64 -19.67 -6.63
N ASN A 532 -18.58 -20.54 -6.94
CA ASN A 532 -18.58 -21.38 -8.14
C ASN A 532 -18.91 -20.57 -9.40
N MET A 533 -18.49 -19.31 -9.50
CA MET A 533 -18.76 -18.49 -10.68
C MET A 533 -17.47 -18.04 -11.35
N ALA A 534 -17.23 -18.59 -12.51
CA ALA A 534 -16.29 -18.02 -13.47
C ALA A 534 -16.69 -16.56 -13.77
N GLY A 535 -15.94 -15.59 -13.29
CA GLY A 535 -16.04 -14.21 -13.74
C GLY A 535 -16.64 -13.18 -12.79
N SER A 536 -17.11 -13.50 -11.60
CA SER A 536 -17.52 -12.51 -10.62
C SER A 536 -16.67 -12.64 -9.34
N CYS A 537 -15.90 -11.61 -9.05
CA CYS A 537 -15.28 -11.44 -7.75
C CYS A 537 -16.33 -10.89 -6.78
N VAL A 538 -16.51 -11.52 -5.68
CA VAL A 538 -17.13 -10.97 -4.49
C VAL A 538 -16.06 -10.77 -3.44
#